data_0abc02d852be0d07aaeb023129de6ca2
#
_entry.id   0abc02d852be0d07aaeb023129de6ca2
#
_cell.length_a   1.000
_cell.length_b   1.000
_cell.length_c   1.000
_cell.angle_alpha   90.00
_cell.angle_beta   90.00
_cell.angle_gamma   90.00
#
_symmetry.space_group_name_H-M   'P 1'
#
loop_
_entity.id
_entity.type
_entity.pdbx_description
1 polymer ?
#
loop_
_entity_poly.entity_id
_entity_poly.type
_entity_poly.pdbx_seq_one_letter_code
_entity_poly.pdbx_strand_id
1 'polypeptide(L)'
;MTTLTSRDAPSLGEIKVPAGAVYAAYKPVHALEIDQIDDRSLVQFGFTGAFGKLMIDLESREVLETHDGSTVSFVNSSLERFAECLQFFVDLLSGVEEAGGPEDEGEGEDENEALAQRLEAGIRGIDSRAYREDSYWYEIRWAVSLGDYA
;
A
#
# COMPACT_ATOMS: atom_id res chain seq x y z
N MET A 1 14.70 -2.32 -0.11
CA MET A 1 14.17 -1.54 1.04
C MET A 1 15.07 -0.35 1.32
N THR A 2 14.46 0.79 1.52
CA THR A 2 15.15 2.01 1.92
C THR A 2 15.01 2.20 3.42
N THR A 3 16.10 2.58 4.08
CA THR A 3 16.08 2.86 5.52
C THR A 3 15.90 4.35 5.73
N LEU A 4 14.93 4.73 6.55
CA LEU A 4 14.64 6.12 6.91
C LEU A 4 14.77 6.30 8.41
N THR A 5 15.21 7.50 8.82
CA THR A 5 15.27 7.88 10.22
C THR A 5 14.53 9.19 10.43
N SER A 6 13.94 9.38 11.62
CA SER A 6 13.25 10.61 11.98
C SER A 6 14.03 11.35 13.05
N ARG A 7 14.30 12.62 12.82
CA ARG A 7 14.94 13.50 13.79
C ARG A 7 14.01 13.83 14.94
N ASP A 8 12.70 13.89 14.65
CA ASP A 8 11.68 14.25 15.63
C ASP A 8 11.20 13.07 16.48
N ALA A 9 11.56 11.85 16.07
CA ALA A 9 11.22 10.63 16.80
C ALA A 9 12.43 9.70 16.85
N PRO A 10 13.50 10.08 17.56
CA PRO A 10 14.70 9.24 17.63
C PRO A 10 14.44 7.86 18.29
N SER A 11 13.39 7.74 19.08
CA SER A 11 12.99 6.46 19.68
C SER A 11 12.49 5.43 18.66
N LEU A 12 12.09 5.86 17.47
CA LEU A 12 11.72 4.97 16.36
C LEU A 12 12.93 4.23 15.80
N GLY A 13 14.11 4.86 15.86
CA GLY A 13 15.29 4.33 15.20
C GLY A 13 15.15 4.34 13.69
N GLU A 14 15.74 3.35 13.04
CA GLU A 14 15.67 3.21 11.59
C GLU A 14 14.41 2.44 11.19
N ILE A 15 13.70 2.95 10.17
CA ILE A 15 12.53 2.30 9.60
C ILE A 15 12.86 1.90 8.17
N LYS A 16 12.64 0.63 7.84
CA LYS A 16 12.84 0.13 6.47
C LYS A 16 11.53 0.19 5.72
N VAL A 17 11.52 0.98 4.64
CA VAL A 17 10.34 1.16 3.79
C VAL A 17 10.65 0.70 2.37
N PRO A 18 9.62 0.31 1.58
CA PRO A 18 9.83 -0.01 0.17
C PRO A 18 10.48 1.16 -0.57
N ALA A 19 11.53 0.88 -1.35
CA ALA A 19 12.36 1.91 -1.96
C ALA A 19 11.77 2.51 -3.24
N GLY A 20 11.00 1.72 -3.99
CA GLY A 20 10.50 2.12 -5.30
C GLY A 20 9.03 2.55 -5.26
N ALA A 21 8.68 3.46 -6.16
CA ALA A 21 7.28 3.80 -6.39
C ALA A 21 6.57 2.64 -7.09
N VAL A 22 5.30 2.41 -6.73
CA VAL A 22 4.47 1.35 -7.31
C VAL A 22 3.19 1.99 -7.84
N TYR A 23 3.21 2.38 -9.11
CA TYR A 23 2.09 3.04 -9.79
C TYR A 23 1.52 4.17 -8.91
N ALA A 24 0.19 4.28 -8.79
CA ALA A 24 -0.45 5.23 -7.90
C ALA A 24 -0.61 4.70 -6.47
N ALA A 25 -0.27 3.44 -6.23
CA ALA A 25 -0.49 2.79 -4.94
C ALA A 25 0.46 3.28 -3.85
N TYR A 26 1.72 3.51 -4.22
CA TYR A 26 2.75 3.84 -3.23
C TYR A 26 3.87 4.68 -3.83
N LYS A 27 4.34 5.65 -3.06
CA LYS A 27 5.55 6.40 -3.35
C LYS A 27 6.23 6.74 -2.03
N PRO A 28 7.54 6.42 -1.84
CA PRO A 28 8.21 6.71 -0.58
C PRO A 28 8.45 8.21 -0.40
N VAL A 29 8.52 8.65 0.87
CA VAL A 29 8.95 10.01 1.22
C VAL A 29 10.48 10.06 1.24
N HIS A 30 11.04 11.27 1.19
CA HIS A 30 12.49 11.47 1.32
C HIS A 30 12.95 11.53 2.78
N ALA A 31 12.07 11.93 3.67
CA ALA A 31 12.34 12.02 5.10
C ALA A 31 11.05 11.76 5.87
N LEU A 32 11.18 11.15 7.06
CA LEU A 32 10.05 10.85 7.91
C LEU A 32 9.57 12.14 8.59
N GLU A 33 8.26 12.34 8.64
CA GLU A 33 7.62 13.46 9.31
C GLU A 33 6.58 12.92 10.29
N ILE A 34 6.50 13.56 11.47
CA ILE A 34 5.52 13.20 12.49
C ILE A 34 4.31 14.13 12.36
N ASP A 35 3.12 13.53 12.30
CA ASP A 35 1.85 14.22 12.33
C ASP A 35 1.01 13.72 13.51
N GLN A 36 0.16 14.60 14.02
CA GLN A 36 -0.79 14.25 15.08
C GLN A 36 -2.20 14.29 14.51
N ILE A 37 -2.88 13.15 14.55
CA ILE A 37 -4.26 13.02 14.07
C ILE A 37 -5.05 12.25 15.13
N ASP A 38 -6.13 12.85 15.65
CA ASP A 38 -7.02 12.24 16.66
C ASP A 38 -6.25 11.70 17.87
N ASP A 39 -5.35 12.50 18.44
CA ASP A 39 -4.50 12.16 19.58
C ASP A 39 -3.51 11.00 19.30
N ARG A 40 -3.35 10.62 18.03
CA ARG A 40 -2.37 9.64 17.60
C ARG A 40 -1.13 10.34 17.06
N SER A 41 0.04 9.83 17.45
CA SER A 41 1.30 10.26 16.85
C SER A 41 1.61 9.31 15.69
N LEU A 42 1.66 9.87 14.49
CA LEU A 42 1.81 9.11 13.24
C LEU A 42 3.07 9.58 12.52
N VAL A 43 3.78 8.65 11.88
CA VAL A 43 4.95 8.98 11.07
C VAL A 43 4.64 8.67 9.62
N GLN A 44 4.69 9.70 8.77
CA GLN A 44 4.48 9.52 7.34
C GLN A 44 5.73 8.89 6.71
N PHE A 45 5.53 7.75 6.02
CA PHE A 45 6.60 7.07 5.30
C PHE A 45 6.36 7.01 3.80
N GLY A 46 5.17 7.35 3.34
CA GLY A 46 4.84 7.28 1.91
C GLY A 46 3.62 8.08 1.55
N PHE A 47 3.35 8.09 0.23
CA PHE A 47 2.16 8.69 -0.38
C PHE A 47 1.38 7.61 -1.10
N THR A 48 0.07 7.82 -1.25
CA THR A 48 -0.78 6.98 -2.09
C THR A 48 -1.71 7.89 -2.90
N GLY A 49 -1.79 7.64 -4.22
CA GLY A 49 -2.54 8.49 -5.11
C GLY A 49 -2.01 9.92 -5.15
N ALA A 50 -2.88 10.89 -5.43
CA ALA A 50 -2.50 12.29 -5.54
C ALA A 50 -2.38 13.01 -4.20
N PHE A 51 -3.18 12.60 -3.20
CA PHE A 51 -3.32 13.34 -1.94
C PHE A 51 -3.23 12.47 -0.69
N GLY A 52 -3.16 11.14 -0.85
CA GLY A 52 -3.13 10.23 0.28
C GLY A 52 -1.75 10.15 0.93
N LYS A 53 -1.74 9.97 2.25
CA LYS A 53 -0.53 9.77 3.03
C LYS A 53 -0.56 8.41 3.71
N LEU A 54 0.55 7.68 3.64
CA LEU A 54 0.72 6.41 4.35
C LEU A 54 1.57 6.66 5.58
N MET A 55 1.12 6.17 6.73
CA MET A 55 1.67 6.51 8.02
C MET A 55 1.78 5.27 8.92
N ILE A 56 2.66 5.35 9.90
CA ILE A 56 2.79 4.34 10.96
C ILE A 56 2.36 4.96 12.27
N ASP A 57 1.44 4.29 12.98
CA ASP A 57 1.07 4.68 14.34
C ASP A 57 2.22 4.31 15.28
N LEU A 58 2.74 5.30 16.01
CA LEU A 58 3.88 5.09 16.92
C LEU A 58 3.57 4.16 18.09
N GLU A 59 2.31 4.08 18.48
CA GLU A 59 1.89 3.25 19.60
C GLU A 59 1.56 1.82 19.14
N SER A 60 0.67 1.67 18.18
CA SER A 60 0.22 0.35 17.71
C SER A 60 1.12 -0.27 16.64
N ARG A 61 1.91 0.54 15.97
CA ARG A 61 2.77 0.14 14.84
C ARG A 61 1.98 -0.27 13.61
N GLU A 62 0.69 -0.03 13.58
CA GLU A 62 -0.15 -0.29 12.43
C GLU A 62 0.12 0.72 11.31
N VAL A 63 -0.07 0.28 10.06
CA VAL A 63 -0.01 1.17 8.90
C VAL A 63 -1.40 1.73 8.65
N LEU A 64 -1.48 3.04 8.55
CA LEU A 64 -2.73 3.79 8.37
C LEU A 64 -2.60 4.70 7.15
N GLU A 65 -3.73 5.12 6.60
CA GLU A 65 -3.75 6.13 5.54
C GLU A 65 -4.69 7.27 5.88
N THR A 66 -4.40 8.45 5.34
CA THR A 66 -5.29 9.59 5.43
C THR A 66 -5.29 10.34 4.10
N HIS A 67 -6.46 10.86 3.70
CA HIS A 67 -6.61 11.68 2.51
C HIS A 67 -6.94 13.13 2.84
N ASP A 68 -7.49 13.37 4.02
CA ASP A 68 -7.93 14.71 4.46
C ASP A 68 -7.06 15.29 5.58
N GLY A 69 -6.14 14.50 6.14
CA GLY A 69 -5.30 14.94 7.26
C GLY A 69 -6.01 14.98 8.61
N SER A 70 -7.26 14.55 8.69
CA SER A 70 -8.04 14.57 9.92
C SER A 70 -8.61 13.23 10.34
N THR A 71 -8.78 12.29 9.39
CA THR A 71 -9.25 10.94 9.67
C THR A 71 -8.28 9.93 9.11
N VAL A 72 -8.17 8.78 9.77
CA VAL A 72 -7.27 7.70 9.35
C VAL A 72 -8.04 6.41 9.12
N SER A 73 -7.55 5.61 8.19
CA SER A 73 -8.10 4.28 7.88
C SER A 73 -7.00 3.23 8.01
N PHE A 74 -7.37 2.04 8.46
CA PHE A 74 -6.44 0.93 8.61
C PHE A 74 -5.98 0.42 7.25
N VAL A 75 -4.66 0.17 7.12
CA VAL A 75 -4.08 -0.41 5.90
C VAL A 75 -3.51 -1.81 6.19
N ASN A 76 -2.54 -1.91 7.09
CA ASN A 76 -1.91 -3.18 7.45
C ASN A 76 -1.59 -3.23 8.95
N SER A 77 -1.44 -4.45 9.45
CA SER A 77 -1.11 -4.69 10.87
C SER A 77 0.28 -4.19 11.24
N SER A 78 1.21 -4.11 10.26
CA SER A 78 2.57 -3.63 10.48
C SER A 78 3.17 -3.16 9.16
N LEU A 79 4.26 -2.40 9.23
CA LEU A 79 5.00 -1.98 8.05
C LEU A 79 5.59 -3.19 7.30
N GLU A 80 6.01 -4.20 8.02
CA GLU A 80 6.52 -5.44 7.45
C GLU A 80 5.45 -6.12 6.58
N ARG A 81 4.22 -6.23 7.10
CA ARG A 81 3.09 -6.79 6.36
C ARG A 81 2.72 -5.93 5.14
N PHE A 82 2.76 -4.62 5.30
CA PHE A 82 2.55 -3.70 4.18
C PHE A 82 3.58 -3.95 3.07
N ALA A 83 4.85 -4.06 3.42
CA ALA A 83 5.91 -4.31 2.45
C ALA A 83 5.73 -5.65 1.74
N GLU A 84 5.32 -6.70 2.46
CA GLU A 84 5.03 -8.01 1.88
C GLU A 84 3.86 -7.94 0.89
N CYS A 85 2.79 -7.24 1.26
CA CYS A 85 1.63 -7.05 0.38
C CYS A 85 2.01 -6.26 -0.87
N LEU A 86 2.79 -5.21 -0.71
CA LEU A 86 3.24 -4.38 -1.84
C LEU A 86 4.12 -5.19 -2.80
N GLN A 87 5.04 -6.00 -2.26
CA GLN A 87 5.90 -6.86 -3.07
C GLN A 87 5.08 -7.91 -3.81
N PHE A 88 4.08 -8.49 -3.16
CA PHE A 88 3.17 -9.44 -3.80
C PHE A 88 2.46 -8.77 -4.99
N PHE A 89 1.98 -7.55 -4.80
CA PHE A 89 1.31 -6.77 -5.85
C PHE A 89 2.26 -6.52 -7.03
N VAL A 90 3.48 -6.10 -6.75
CA VAL A 90 4.50 -5.86 -7.79
C VAL A 90 4.80 -7.14 -8.57
N ASP A 91 5.01 -8.25 -7.87
CA ASP A 91 5.31 -9.53 -8.51
C ASP A 91 4.16 -10.01 -9.39
N LEU A 92 2.93 -9.80 -8.95
CA LEU A 92 1.74 -10.16 -9.69
C LEU A 92 1.64 -9.38 -11.00
N LEU A 93 1.89 -8.07 -10.96
CA LEU A 93 1.86 -7.22 -12.16
C LEU A 93 3.05 -7.51 -13.09
N SER A 94 4.21 -7.83 -12.55
CA SER A 94 5.38 -8.21 -13.36
C SER A 94 5.11 -9.47 -14.16
N GLY A 95 4.40 -10.44 -13.59
CA GLY A 95 3.98 -11.65 -14.30
C GLY A 95 3.07 -11.34 -15.49
N VAL A 96 2.19 -10.35 -15.37
CA VAL A 96 1.33 -9.90 -16.47
C VAL A 96 2.16 -9.29 -17.60
N GLU A 97 3.12 -8.45 -17.27
CA GLU A 97 4.00 -7.82 -18.27
C GLU A 97 4.83 -8.86 -19.03
N GLU A 98 5.37 -9.87 -18.33
CA GLU A 98 6.13 -10.95 -18.94
C GLU A 98 5.27 -11.80 -19.88
N ALA A 99 4.00 -11.97 -19.57
CA ALA A 99 3.05 -12.71 -20.41
C ALA A 99 2.59 -11.92 -21.62
N GLY A 100 2.97 -10.64 -21.74
CA GLY A 100 2.58 -9.78 -22.87
C GLY A 100 1.20 -9.17 -22.74
N GLY A 101 0.54 -9.38 -21.60
CA GLY A 101 -0.80 -8.87 -21.35
C GLY A 101 -1.89 -9.53 -22.20
N PRO A 102 -3.15 -9.10 -22.09
CA PRO A 102 -4.26 -9.64 -22.86
C PRO A 102 -4.18 -9.18 -24.33
N GLU A 103 -4.37 -10.12 -25.26
CA GLU A 103 -4.32 -9.85 -26.70
C GLU A 103 -5.66 -9.39 -27.26
N ASP A 104 -6.76 -9.65 -26.54
CA ASP A 104 -8.11 -9.38 -26.99
C ASP A 104 -8.89 -8.59 -25.92
N GLU A 105 -9.59 -7.54 -26.33
CA GLU A 105 -10.36 -6.69 -25.41
C GLU A 105 -11.44 -7.47 -24.63
N GLY A 106 -12.05 -8.48 -25.23
CA GLY A 106 -13.05 -9.32 -24.57
C GLY A 106 -12.47 -10.22 -23.51
N GLU A 107 -11.21 -10.63 -23.66
CA GLU A 107 -10.51 -11.47 -22.68
C GLU A 107 -9.88 -10.65 -21.56
N GLY A 108 -9.58 -9.36 -21.80
CA GLY A 108 -8.92 -8.49 -20.86
C GLY A 108 -9.70 -8.29 -19.56
N GLU A 109 -11.03 -8.18 -19.62
CA GLU A 109 -11.88 -8.00 -18.44
C GLU A 109 -11.84 -9.24 -17.53
N ASP A 110 -11.92 -10.43 -18.11
CA ASP A 110 -11.86 -11.68 -17.34
C ASP A 110 -10.48 -11.89 -16.73
N GLU A 111 -9.42 -11.53 -17.46
CA GLU A 111 -8.05 -11.62 -16.97
C GLU A 111 -7.80 -10.63 -15.83
N ASN A 112 -8.33 -9.41 -15.95
CA ASN A 112 -8.20 -8.40 -14.91
C ASN A 112 -8.93 -8.81 -13.63
N GLU A 113 -10.12 -9.40 -13.76
CA GLU A 113 -10.86 -9.89 -12.60
C GLU A 113 -10.14 -11.08 -11.95
N ALA A 114 -9.59 -12.00 -12.74
CA ALA A 114 -8.81 -13.12 -12.22
C ALA A 114 -7.56 -12.60 -11.47
N LEU A 115 -6.91 -11.57 -12.02
CA LEU A 115 -5.75 -10.94 -11.41
C LEU A 115 -6.15 -10.29 -10.08
N ALA A 116 -7.28 -9.58 -10.06
CA ALA A 116 -7.81 -8.95 -8.85
C ALA A 116 -8.14 -9.98 -7.77
N GLN A 117 -8.72 -11.11 -8.14
CA GLN A 117 -9.00 -12.21 -7.20
C GLN A 117 -7.72 -12.79 -6.61
N ARG A 118 -6.67 -12.93 -7.41
CA ARG A 118 -5.36 -13.40 -6.94
C ARG A 118 -4.73 -12.41 -5.97
N LEU A 119 -4.86 -11.10 -6.26
CA LEU A 119 -4.38 -10.06 -5.35
C LEU A 119 -5.11 -10.13 -4.01
N GLU A 120 -6.42 -10.21 -4.03
CA GLU A 120 -7.23 -10.33 -2.82
C GLU A 120 -6.81 -11.53 -1.98
N ALA A 121 -6.68 -12.71 -2.60
CA ALA A 121 -6.28 -13.93 -1.91
C ALA A 121 -4.89 -13.80 -1.29
N GLY A 122 -3.96 -13.18 -2.01
CA GLY A 122 -2.60 -12.95 -1.51
C GLY A 122 -2.57 -11.99 -0.32
N ILE A 123 -3.30 -10.88 -0.40
CA ILE A 123 -3.39 -9.91 0.69
C ILE A 123 -4.00 -10.56 1.94
N ARG A 124 -5.09 -11.32 1.79
CA ARG A 124 -5.72 -12.04 2.91
C ARG A 124 -4.78 -13.07 3.53
N GLY A 125 -3.94 -13.70 2.72
CA GLY A 125 -2.95 -14.68 3.20
C GLY A 125 -1.79 -14.06 3.94
N ILE A 126 -1.38 -12.85 3.56
CA ILE A 126 -0.28 -12.13 4.22
C ILE A 126 -0.77 -11.44 5.49
N ASP A 127 -1.89 -10.72 5.38
CA ASP A 127 -2.45 -9.95 6.50
C ASP A 127 -3.98 -9.99 6.40
N SER A 128 -4.60 -10.89 7.14
CA SER A 128 -6.05 -11.10 7.07
C SER A 128 -6.86 -9.86 7.46
N ARG A 129 -6.29 -8.95 8.24
CA ARG A 129 -6.95 -7.70 8.66
C ARG A 129 -6.88 -6.62 7.58
N ALA A 130 -5.97 -6.75 6.62
CA ALA A 130 -5.69 -5.70 5.64
C ALA A 130 -6.76 -5.60 4.54
N TYR A 131 -7.49 -6.66 4.28
CA TYR A 131 -8.51 -6.65 3.22
C TYR A 131 -9.90 -6.52 3.82
N ARG A 132 -10.49 -5.36 3.62
CA ARG A 132 -11.86 -5.03 4.06
C ARG A 132 -12.50 -4.15 3.01
N GLU A 133 -13.84 -4.14 2.95
CA GLU A 133 -14.56 -3.23 2.08
C GLU A 133 -14.13 -1.78 2.39
N ASP A 134 -13.91 -1.00 1.34
CA ASP A 134 -13.46 0.39 1.39
C ASP A 134 -12.06 0.61 2.02
N SER A 135 -11.26 -0.45 2.14
CA SER A 135 -9.87 -0.34 2.62
C SER A 135 -8.89 -0.02 1.47
N TYR A 136 -7.65 0.31 1.82
CA TYR A 136 -6.58 0.58 0.86
C TYR A 136 -6.44 -0.55 -0.18
N TRP A 137 -6.31 -1.81 0.27
CA TRP A 137 -6.12 -2.95 -0.63
C TRP A 137 -7.39 -3.29 -1.40
N TYR A 138 -8.56 -3.02 -0.84
CA TYR A 138 -9.83 -3.15 -1.56
C TYR A 138 -9.87 -2.19 -2.76
N GLU A 139 -9.47 -0.94 -2.57
CA GLU A 139 -9.43 0.05 -3.64
C GLU A 139 -8.43 -0.32 -4.73
N ILE A 140 -7.26 -0.85 -4.34
CA ILE A 140 -6.27 -1.33 -5.30
C ILE A 140 -6.81 -2.53 -6.09
N ARG A 141 -7.47 -3.46 -5.42
CA ARG A 141 -8.11 -4.61 -6.07
C ARG A 141 -9.15 -4.14 -7.09
N TRP A 142 -9.93 -3.13 -6.72
CA TRP A 142 -10.92 -2.54 -7.62
C TRP A 142 -10.26 -1.98 -8.87
N ALA A 143 -9.19 -1.20 -8.71
CA ALA A 143 -8.44 -0.64 -9.84
C ALA A 143 -7.87 -1.74 -10.74
N VAL A 144 -7.35 -2.82 -10.16
CA VAL A 144 -6.82 -3.95 -10.92
C VAL A 144 -7.93 -4.60 -11.76
N SER A 145 -9.13 -4.78 -11.19
CA SER A 145 -10.25 -5.37 -11.91
C SER A 145 -10.69 -4.54 -13.11
N LEU A 146 -10.44 -3.23 -13.08
CA LEU A 146 -10.74 -2.31 -14.17
C LEU A 146 -9.56 -2.17 -15.16
N GLY A 147 -8.41 -2.80 -14.87
CA GLY A 147 -7.22 -2.63 -15.68
C GLY A 147 -6.49 -1.30 -15.45
N ASP A 148 -6.80 -0.60 -14.37
CA ASP A 148 -6.32 0.75 -14.07
C ASP A 148 -5.19 0.72 -13.04
N TYR A 149 -4.14 -0.06 -13.33
CA TYR A 149 -3.02 -0.25 -12.39
C TYR A 149 -1.66 0.17 -12.99
N ALA A 150 -1.66 0.76 -14.13
CA ALA A 150 -0.43 1.23 -14.81
C ALA A 150 -0.34 2.75 -14.83
#